data_b21b21b8d42b9cdbab49b3c0c32b8548
#
_entry.id   b21b21b8d42b9cdbab49b3c0c32b8548
#
_cell.length_a   1.000
_cell.length_b   1.000
_cell.length_c   1.000
_cell.angle_alpha   90.00
_cell.angle_beta   90.00
_cell.angle_gamma   90.00
#
_symmetry.space_group_name_H-M   'P 1'
#
loop_
_entity.id
_entity.type
_entity.pdbx_description
1 polymer ?
#
loop_
_entity_poly.entity_id
_entity_poly.type
_entity_poly.pdbx_seq_one_letter_code
_entity_poly.pdbx_strand_id
1 'polypeptide(L)'
;MPTLLLALAVVSTGLYAGFMLIFLTGIMPGLARLTDEQFVPAMRRLNETVPRGIFLVVFLAEVAFPAAALAVPVDGRTGTGTWLVLAGLVCSALNHLVTITGNIPLNNALAASEKATPPAPDSEVRTAFEAPWNRLHLYRTLLAAAAFVLLVCAALL
;
A
#
# COMPACT_ATOMS: atom_id res chain seq x y z
N MET A 1 13.33 -12.18 21.47
CA MET A 1 12.98 -12.41 20.06
C MET A 1 11.54 -11.98 19.71
N PRO A 2 10.51 -12.31 20.48
CA PRO A 2 9.13 -11.91 20.16
C PRO A 2 8.93 -10.39 20.08
N THR A 3 9.54 -9.64 20.98
CA THR A 3 9.53 -8.17 20.99
C THR A 3 10.16 -7.57 19.71
N LEU A 4 11.21 -8.20 19.17
CA LEU A 4 11.85 -7.77 17.93
C LEU A 4 10.91 -7.94 16.73
N LEU A 5 10.22 -9.09 16.62
CA LEU A 5 9.26 -9.32 15.53
C LEU A 5 8.11 -8.31 15.54
N LEU A 6 7.59 -7.99 16.72
CA LEU A 6 6.55 -6.97 16.87
C LEU A 6 7.09 -5.57 16.54
N ALA A 7 8.30 -5.23 16.97
CA ALA A 7 8.95 -3.98 16.62
C ALA A 7 9.16 -3.85 15.09
N LEU A 8 9.62 -4.93 14.44
CA LEU A 8 9.76 -4.98 12.98
C LEU A 8 8.41 -4.86 12.27
N ALA A 9 7.35 -5.46 12.82
CA ALA A 9 5.99 -5.31 12.31
C ALA A 9 5.51 -3.85 12.39
N VAL A 10 5.73 -3.17 13.53
CA VAL A 10 5.40 -1.74 13.71
C VAL A 10 6.19 -0.87 12.72
N VAL A 11 7.51 -1.09 12.62
CA VAL A 11 8.36 -0.30 11.71
C VAL A 11 7.96 -0.49 10.26
N SER A 12 7.76 -1.73 9.80
CA SER A 12 7.41 -2.00 8.39
C SER A 12 6.03 -1.46 8.03
N THR A 13 5.02 -1.64 8.88
CA THR A 13 3.68 -1.09 8.64
C THR A 13 3.66 0.44 8.71
N GLY A 14 4.43 1.05 9.61
CA GLY A 14 4.56 2.50 9.70
C GLY A 14 5.23 3.12 8.46
N LEU A 15 6.33 2.52 7.98
CA LEU A 15 6.98 2.94 6.73
C LEU A 15 6.03 2.80 5.54
N TYR A 16 5.30 1.69 5.44
CA TYR A 16 4.34 1.48 4.36
C TYR A 16 3.17 2.47 4.44
N ALA A 17 2.60 2.69 5.62
CA ALA A 17 1.56 3.70 5.82
C ALA A 17 2.04 5.10 5.43
N GLY A 18 3.31 5.45 5.72
CA GLY A 18 3.94 6.69 5.28
C GLY A 18 4.03 6.81 3.75
N PHE A 19 4.43 5.73 3.05
CA PHE A 19 4.41 5.70 1.58
C PHE A 19 3.00 5.91 1.02
N MET A 20 1.99 5.25 1.60
CA MET A 20 0.61 5.42 1.16
C MET A 20 0.12 6.85 1.41
N LEU A 21 0.43 7.40 2.57
CA LEU A 21 -0.01 8.74 2.95
C LEU A 21 0.58 9.82 2.06
N ILE A 22 1.88 9.76 1.72
CA ILE A 22 2.49 10.76 0.84
C ILE A 22 1.91 10.70 -0.59
N PHE A 23 1.57 9.51 -1.09
CA PHE A 23 0.87 9.39 -2.36
C PHE A 23 -0.51 10.03 -2.30
N LEU A 24 -1.27 9.77 -1.23
CA LEU A 24 -2.63 10.31 -1.06
C LEU A 24 -2.63 11.84 -0.92
N THR A 25 -1.70 12.41 -0.15
CA THR A 25 -1.75 13.83 0.26
C THR A 25 -0.84 14.74 -0.55
N GLY A 26 0.14 14.21 -1.25
CA GLY A 26 1.15 14.99 -1.98
C GLY A 26 1.25 14.60 -3.45
N ILE A 27 1.57 13.34 -3.75
CA ILE A 27 1.92 12.93 -5.12
C ILE A 27 0.69 13.01 -6.03
N MET A 28 -0.41 12.33 -5.69
CA MET A 28 -1.61 12.34 -6.54
C MET A 28 -2.26 13.72 -6.67
N PRO A 29 -2.40 14.53 -5.61
CA PRO A 29 -2.83 15.93 -5.76
C PRO A 29 -1.90 16.80 -6.60
N GLY A 30 -0.59 16.54 -6.56
CA GLY A 30 0.39 17.21 -7.42
C GLY A 30 0.21 16.83 -8.88
N LEU A 31 0.10 15.53 -9.17
CA LEU A 31 -0.13 15.01 -10.52
C LEU A 31 -1.48 15.48 -11.10
N ALA A 32 -2.51 15.62 -10.28
CA ALA A 32 -3.83 16.09 -10.71
C ALA A 32 -3.81 17.50 -11.34
N ARG A 33 -2.76 18.29 -11.09
CA ARG A 33 -2.58 19.64 -11.68
C ARG A 33 -1.91 19.62 -13.05
N LEU A 34 -1.43 18.49 -13.51
CA LEU A 34 -0.82 18.31 -14.83
C LEU A 34 -1.90 18.22 -15.91
N THR A 35 -1.53 18.56 -17.16
CA THR A 35 -2.38 18.23 -18.32
C THR A 35 -2.42 16.71 -18.51
N ASP A 36 -3.37 16.23 -19.32
CA ASP A 36 -3.49 14.78 -19.55
C ASP A 36 -2.23 14.18 -20.19
N GLU A 37 -1.63 14.92 -21.13
CA GLU A 37 -0.39 14.55 -21.83
C GLU A 37 0.83 14.54 -20.91
N GLN A 38 0.77 15.24 -19.77
CA GLN A 38 1.81 15.23 -18.73
C GLN A 38 1.53 14.17 -17.67
N PHE A 39 0.26 14.02 -17.25
CA PHE A 39 -0.16 13.08 -16.22
C PHE A 39 0.10 11.63 -16.61
N VAL A 40 -0.34 11.23 -17.81
CA VAL A 40 -0.30 9.84 -18.26
C VAL A 40 1.13 9.30 -18.31
N PRO A 41 2.12 9.95 -18.98
CA PRO A 41 3.48 9.46 -18.96
C PRO A 41 4.14 9.56 -17.59
N ALA A 42 3.86 10.60 -16.78
CA ALA A 42 4.40 10.70 -15.42
C ALA A 42 3.95 9.54 -14.54
N MET A 43 2.65 9.21 -14.58
CA MET A 43 2.11 8.11 -13.78
C MET A 43 2.61 6.73 -14.25
N ARG A 44 2.83 6.53 -15.56
CA ARG A 44 3.48 5.32 -16.08
C ARG A 44 4.87 5.15 -15.47
N ARG A 45 5.71 6.19 -15.48
CA ARG A 45 7.07 6.15 -14.91
C ARG A 45 7.06 5.90 -13.40
N LEU A 46 6.13 6.48 -12.66
CA LEU A 46 5.96 6.18 -11.24
C LEU A 46 5.61 4.71 -11.01
N ASN A 47 4.67 4.15 -11.77
CA ASN A 47 4.28 2.74 -11.67
C ASN A 47 5.39 1.76 -12.07
N GLU A 48 6.34 2.16 -12.92
CA GLU A 48 7.51 1.35 -13.26
C GLU A 48 8.59 1.40 -12.16
N THR A 49 8.72 2.53 -11.48
CA THR A 49 9.85 2.80 -10.58
C THR A 49 9.54 2.46 -9.13
N VAL A 50 8.38 2.89 -8.65
CA VAL A 50 8.01 2.78 -7.23
C VAL A 50 7.89 1.33 -6.74
N PRO A 51 7.26 0.37 -7.48
CA PRO A 51 7.11 -1.01 -6.98
C PRO A 51 8.41 -1.82 -7.01
N ARG A 52 9.55 -1.21 -6.75
CA ARG A 52 10.90 -1.83 -6.81
C ARG A 52 11.70 -1.49 -5.56
N GLY A 53 12.83 -2.16 -5.41
CA GLY A 53 13.80 -1.86 -4.34
C GLY A 53 13.17 -1.86 -2.95
N ILE A 54 13.43 -0.79 -2.21
CA ILE A 54 12.98 -0.67 -0.81
C ILE A 54 11.47 -0.69 -0.65
N PHE A 55 10.70 -0.15 -1.61
CA PHE A 55 9.24 -0.21 -1.55
C PHE A 55 8.74 -1.65 -1.54
N LEU A 56 9.27 -2.51 -2.43
CA LEU A 56 8.88 -3.92 -2.49
C LEU A 56 9.24 -4.65 -1.20
N VAL A 57 10.43 -4.36 -0.63
CA VAL A 57 10.84 -4.95 0.66
C VAL A 57 9.86 -4.57 1.76
N VAL A 58 9.52 -3.29 1.88
CA VAL A 58 8.57 -2.80 2.89
C VAL A 58 7.16 -3.34 2.65
N PHE A 59 6.72 -3.42 1.39
CA PHE A 59 5.42 -4.00 1.00
C PHE A 59 5.29 -5.46 1.44
N LEU A 60 6.31 -6.28 1.26
CA LEU A 60 6.29 -7.67 1.72
C LEU A 60 6.43 -7.77 3.25
N ALA A 61 7.27 -6.92 3.84
CA ALA A 61 7.55 -6.93 5.28
C ALA A 61 6.32 -6.55 6.12
N GLU A 62 5.42 -5.69 5.62
CA GLU A 62 4.21 -5.25 6.34
C GLU A 62 3.21 -6.39 6.59
N VAL A 63 3.30 -7.51 5.88
CA VAL A 63 2.52 -8.73 6.15
C VAL A 63 3.40 -9.77 6.85
N ALA A 64 4.65 -9.94 6.40
CA ALA A 64 5.52 -11.00 6.89
C ALA A 64 5.82 -10.85 8.39
N PHE A 65 6.14 -9.64 8.87
CA PHE A 65 6.47 -9.45 10.28
C PHE A 65 5.27 -9.56 11.22
N PRO A 66 4.09 -9.00 10.95
CA PRO A 66 2.90 -9.27 11.77
C PRO A 66 2.52 -10.75 11.81
N ALA A 67 2.63 -11.45 10.67
CA ALA A 67 2.37 -12.89 10.61
C ALA A 67 3.40 -13.69 11.48
N ALA A 68 4.68 -13.36 11.37
CA ALA A 68 5.72 -13.97 12.20
C ALA A 68 5.54 -13.63 13.69
N ALA A 69 5.19 -12.37 14.01
CA ALA A 69 4.90 -11.96 15.38
C ALA A 69 3.70 -12.70 15.99
N LEU A 70 2.71 -13.07 15.18
CA LEU A 70 1.56 -13.86 15.61
C LEU A 70 1.92 -15.36 15.78
N ALA A 71 2.70 -15.91 14.84
CA ALA A 71 3.06 -17.33 14.81
C ALA A 71 4.04 -17.75 15.92
N VAL A 72 4.90 -16.82 16.36
CA VAL A 72 5.89 -17.10 17.42
C VAL A 72 5.23 -16.88 18.79
N PRO A 73 5.16 -17.92 19.63
CA PRO A 73 4.61 -17.80 20.99
C PRO A 73 5.41 -16.78 21.82
N VAL A 74 4.70 -15.98 22.59
CA VAL A 74 5.27 -14.97 23.50
C VAL A 74 4.70 -15.18 24.89
N ASP A 75 5.56 -15.51 25.82
CA ASP A 75 5.17 -15.60 27.22
C ASP A 75 4.71 -14.21 27.72
N GLY A 76 3.57 -14.17 28.38
CA GLY A 76 2.99 -12.93 28.90
C GLY A 76 2.21 -12.07 27.92
N ARG A 77 2.12 -12.45 26.63
CA ARG A 77 1.24 -11.72 25.71
C ARG A 77 -0.22 -11.88 26.14
N THR A 78 -0.90 -10.77 26.37
CA THR A 78 -2.32 -10.77 26.72
C THR A 78 -3.19 -11.24 25.55
N GLY A 79 -4.38 -11.76 25.84
CA GLY A 79 -5.35 -12.08 24.79
C GLY A 79 -5.69 -10.86 23.91
N THR A 80 -5.80 -9.67 24.51
CA THR A 80 -6.01 -8.40 23.79
C THR A 80 -4.85 -8.09 22.84
N GLY A 81 -3.59 -8.22 23.31
CA GLY A 81 -2.41 -8.01 22.46
C GLY A 81 -2.39 -8.95 21.25
N THR A 82 -2.79 -10.21 21.43
CA THR A 82 -2.89 -11.19 20.33
C THR A 82 -3.95 -10.78 19.30
N TRP A 83 -5.14 -10.33 19.75
CA TRP A 83 -6.21 -9.86 18.87
C TRP A 83 -5.81 -8.59 18.10
N LEU A 84 -5.07 -7.67 18.72
CA LEU A 84 -4.57 -6.49 18.05
C LEU A 84 -3.56 -6.83 16.93
N VAL A 85 -2.64 -7.76 17.18
CA VAL A 85 -1.71 -8.23 16.15
C VAL A 85 -2.46 -8.92 15.00
N LEU A 86 -3.44 -9.77 15.31
CA LEU A 86 -4.27 -10.43 14.31
C LEU A 86 -5.06 -9.40 13.46
N ALA A 87 -5.69 -8.43 14.11
CA ALA A 87 -6.43 -7.38 13.40
C ALA A 87 -5.50 -6.54 12.51
N GLY A 88 -4.30 -6.20 12.98
CA GLY A 88 -3.28 -5.53 12.18
C GLY A 88 -2.87 -6.35 10.95
N LEU A 89 -2.61 -7.64 11.14
CA LEU A 89 -2.31 -8.57 10.03
C LEU A 89 -3.44 -8.65 9.02
N VAL A 90 -4.70 -8.73 9.48
CA VAL A 90 -5.88 -8.75 8.59
C VAL A 90 -5.96 -7.46 7.76
N CYS A 91 -5.73 -6.29 8.37
CA CYS A 91 -5.69 -5.03 7.65
C CYS A 91 -4.57 -5.01 6.59
N SER A 92 -3.36 -5.49 6.91
CA SER A 92 -2.26 -5.61 5.95
C SER A 92 -2.60 -6.58 4.81
N ALA A 93 -3.19 -7.73 5.09
CA ALA A 93 -3.60 -8.70 4.08
C ALA A 93 -4.69 -8.13 3.16
N LEU A 94 -5.68 -7.42 3.70
CA LEU A 94 -6.71 -6.73 2.90
C LEU A 94 -6.12 -5.63 2.03
N ASN A 95 -5.12 -4.88 2.52
CA ASN A 95 -4.37 -3.91 1.74
C ASN A 95 -3.72 -4.57 0.51
N HIS A 96 -3.04 -5.71 0.70
CA HIS A 96 -2.45 -6.48 -0.38
C HIS A 96 -3.50 -6.97 -1.37
N LEU A 97 -4.62 -7.47 -0.88
CA LEU A 97 -5.72 -7.92 -1.72
C LEU A 97 -6.24 -6.79 -2.63
N VAL A 98 -6.52 -5.60 -2.07
CA VAL A 98 -6.94 -4.41 -2.84
C VAL A 98 -5.85 -4.02 -3.86
N THR A 99 -4.58 -4.09 -3.48
CA THR A 99 -3.47 -3.79 -4.39
C THR A 99 -3.43 -4.75 -5.57
N ILE A 100 -3.50 -6.06 -5.31
CA ILE A 100 -3.35 -7.11 -6.33
C ILE A 100 -4.57 -7.15 -7.26
N THR A 101 -5.77 -7.04 -6.70
CA THR A 101 -7.01 -7.18 -7.48
C THR A 101 -7.51 -5.87 -8.10
N GLY A 102 -7.00 -4.73 -7.64
CA GLY A 102 -7.48 -3.42 -8.05
C GLY A 102 -6.39 -2.53 -8.65
N ASN A 103 -5.42 -2.04 -7.85
CA ASN A 103 -4.44 -1.06 -8.36
C ASN A 103 -3.48 -1.65 -9.40
N ILE A 104 -3.01 -2.91 -9.24
CA ILE A 104 -2.13 -3.54 -10.23
C ILE A 104 -2.81 -3.71 -11.59
N PRO A 105 -4.05 -4.19 -11.71
CA PRO A 105 -4.76 -4.21 -12.99
C PRO A 105 -4.89 -2.84 -13.67
N LEU A 106 -5.19 -1.78 -12.90
CA LEU A 106 -5.22 -0.42 -13.42
C LEU A 106 -3.85 0.06 -13.91
N ASN A 107 -2.79 -0.23 -13.15
CA ASN A 107 -1.40 0.09 -13.55
C ASN A 107 -1.03 -0.63 -14.85
N ASN A 108 -1.41 -1.90 -14.99
CA ASN A 108 -1.15 -2.70 -16.19
C ASN A 108 -1.93 -2.15 -17.40
N ALA A 109 -3.19 -1.76 -17.21
CA ALA A 109 -3.98 -1.13 -18.27
C ALA A 109 -3.37 0.21 -18.72
N LEU A 110 -2.91 1.03 -17.76
CA LEU A 110 -2.19 2.27 -18.05
C LEU A 110 -0.90 2.03 -18.83
N ALA A 111 -0.13 1.01 -18.46
CA ALA A 111 1.10 0.65 -19.19
C ALA A 111 0.80 0.12 -20.59
N ALA A 112 -0.23 -0.71 -20.74
CA ALA A 112 -0.64 -1.26 -22.03
C ALA A 112 -1.12 -0.19 -23.02
N SER A 113 -1.72 0.90 -22.55
CA SER A 113 -2.19 2.00 -23.41
C SER A 113 -1.06 2.70 -24.18
N GLU A 114 0.20 2.60 -23.71
CA GLU A 114 1.37 3.14 -24.44
C GLU A 114 1.62 2.43 -25.78
N LYS A 115 1.25 1.15 -25.88
CA LYS A 115 1.50 0.29 -27.05
C LYS A 115 0.24 0.03 -27.89
N ALA A 116 -0.87 0.66 -27.54
CA ALA A 116 -2.15 0.47 -28.24
C ALA A 116 -2.09 1.03 -29.67
N THR A 117 -2.71 0.33 -30.60
CA THR A 117 -2.81 0.76 -31.99
C THR A 117 -4.28 0.59 -32.46
N PRO A 118 -4.99 1.69 -32.80
CA PRO A 118 -4.55 3.09 -32.67
C PRO A 118 -4.37 3.51 -31.19
N PRO A 119 -3.54 4.52 -30.92
CA PRO A 119 -3.38 5.04 -29.57
C PRO A 119 -4.68 5.73 -29.11
N ALA A 120 -5.07 5.46 -27.85
CA ALA A 120 -6.17 6.19 -27.23
C ALA A 120 -5.71 7.59 -26.79
N PRO A 121 -6.58 8.62 -26.86
CA PRO A 121 -6.27 9.94 -26.32
C PRO A 121 -5.90 9.88 -24.83
N ASP A 122 -4.91 10.66 -24.41
CA ASP A 122 -4.47 10.68 -23.01
C ASP A 122 -5.60 11.10 -22.03
N SER A 123 -6.56 11.91 -22.48
CA SER A 123 -7.76 12.25 -21.71
C SER A 123 -8.64 11.05 -21.38
N GLU A 124 -8.82 10.12 -22.30
CA GLU A 124 -9.56 8.88 -22.08
C GLU A 124 -8.78 7.93 -21.17
N VAL A 125 -7.47 7.78 -21.41
CA VAL A 125 -6.59 6.96 -20.59
C VAL A 125 -6.56 7.44 -19.14
N ARG A 126 -6.46 8.75 -18.92
CA ARG A 126 -6.51 9.36 -17.58
C ARG A 126 -7.85 9.13 -16.90
N THR A 127 -8.95 9.39 -17.60
CA THR A 127 -10.31 9.20 -17.05
C THR A 127 -10.55 7.77 -16.60
N ALA A 128 -10.10 6.79 -17.39
CA ALA A 128 -10.22 5.37 -17.04
C ALA A 128 -9.34 4.96 -15.84
N PHE A 129 -8.25 5.69 -15.58
CA PHE A 129 -7.26 5.34 -14.56
C PHE A 129 -7.42 6.12 -13.26
N GLU A 130 -7.43 7.47 -13.29
CA GLU A 130 -7.16 8.32 -12.13
C GLU A 130 -8.19 8.15 -11.01
N ALA A 131 -9.48 8.28 -11.31
CA ALA A 131 -10.52 8.23 -10.29
C ALA A 131 -10.67 6.84 -9.65
N PRO A 132 -10.72 5.71 -10.40
CA PRO A 132 -10.74 4.38 -9.82
C PRO A 132 -9.49 4.08 -8.99
N TRP A 133 -8.31 4.46 -9.48
CA TRP A 133 -7.05 4.23 -8.79
C TRP A 133 -6.99 5.00 -7.46
N ASN A 134 -7.37 6.28 -7.45
CA ASN A 134 -7.39 7.10 -6.24
C ASN A 134 -8.36 6.56 -5.18
N ARG A 135 -9.53 6.07 -5.58
CA ARG A 135 -10.48 5.45 -4.65
C ARG A 135 -9.91 4.19 -3.99
N LEU A 136 -9.29 3.31 -4.77
CA LEU A 136 -8.64 2.12 -4.22
C LEU A 136 -7.45 2.50 -3.36
N HIS A 137 -6.70 3.53 -3.76
CA HIS A 137 -5.56 4.03 -2.99
C HIS A 137 -5.99 4.58 -1.62
N LEU A 138 -7.12 5.28 -1.54
CA LEU A 138 -7.68 5.72 -0.26
C LEU A 138 -7.97 4.53 0.67
N TYR A 139 -8.62 3.46 0.17
CA TYR A 139 -8.88 2.27 0.98
C TYR A 139 -7.59 1.63 1.47
N ARG A 140 -6.57 1.51 0.60
CA ARG A 140 -5.26 0.98 0.99
C ARG A 140 -4.59 1.84 2.07
N THR A 141 -4.65 3.16 1.94
CA THR A 141 -4.07 4.08 2.92
C THR A 141 -4.73 3.93 4.28
N LEU A 142 -6.06 3.83 4.32
CA LEU A 142 -6.81 3.63 5.57
C LEU A 142 -6.48 2.28 6.22
N LEU A 143 -6.40 1.20 5.42
CA LEU A 143 -6.03 -0.12 5.93
C LEU A 143 -4.59 -0.15 6.46
N ALA A 144 -3.64 0.47 5.76
CA ALA A 144 -2.25 0.57 6.21
C ALA A 144 -2.12 1.38 7.51
N ALA A 145 -2.81 2.51 7.60
CA ALA A 145 -2.85 3.32 8.83
C ALA A 145 -3.48 2.54 10.01
N ALA A 146 -4.58 1.82 9.76
CA ALA A 146 -5.22 0.98 10.77
C ALA A 146 -4.28 -0.15 11.24
N ALA A 147 -3.61 -0.85 10.32
CA ALA A 147 -2.64 -1.88 10.66
C ALA A 147 -1.52 -1.33 11.56
N PHE A 148 -0.95 -0.19 11.17
CA PHE A 148 0.08 0.46 11.96
C PHE A 148 -0.38 0.81 13.37
N VAL A 149 -1.53 1.47 13.51
CA VAL A 149 -2.09 1.87 14.83
C VAL A 149 -2.36 0.63 15.70
N LEU A 150 -2.97 -0.42 15.15
CA LEU A 150 -3.28 -1.65 15.88
C LEU A 150 -2.00 -2.34 16.40
N LEU A 151 -0.94 -2.38 15.59
CA LEU A 151 0.34 -2.96 15.99
C LEU A 151 1.08 -2.09 17.01
N VAL A 152 0.98 -0.77 16.94
CA VAL A 152 1.48 0.13 17.99
C VAL A 152 0.75 -0.12 19.29
N CYS A 153 -0.59 -0.21 19.27
CA CYS A 153 -1.36 -0.54 20.47
C CYS A 153 -0.97 -1.91 21.05
N ALA A 154 -0.73 -2.91 20.20
CA ALA A 154 -0.26 -4.23 20.66
C ALA A 154 1.13 -4.17 21.29
N ALA A 155 2.00 -3.27 20.85
CA ALA A 155 3.35 -3.11 21.37
C ALA A 155 3.40 -2.36 22.72
N LEU A 156 2.34 -1.63 23.07
CA LEU A 156 2.22 -0.86 24.32
C LEU A 156 1.57 -1.67 25.46
N LEU A 157 1.04 -2.88 25.20
CA LEU A 157 0.44 -3.77 26.17
C LEU A 157 1.44 -4.80 26.70
#